data_ed372f907d4af6a632340f04c96919e5
#
_entry.id   ed372f907d4af6a632340f04c96919e5
#
_cell.length_a   1.000
_cell.length_b   1.000
_cell.length_c   1.000
_cell.angle_alpha   90.00
_cell.angle_beta   90.00
_cell.angle_gamma   90.00
#
_symmetry.space_group_name_H-M   'P 1'
#
loop_
_entity.id
_entity.type
_entity.pdbx_description
1 polymer ?
#
loop_
_entity_poly.entity_id
_entity_poly.type
_entity_poly.pdbx_seq_one_letter_code
_entity_poly.pdbx_strand_id
1 'polypeptide(L)'
;MLGNEMATWLDRSRAFKSVTQPGSTQSARYVLEATVIELYGDFRPGKQPAAVVKIQFVLLDYSGTLPSVVYEGTIGRREPLERASPDILVRGYGTALSEILSQFVSELGARKIRLKKRN
;
A
#
# COMPACT_ATOMS: atom_id res chain seq x y z
N MET A 1 6.92 -7.57 10.45
CA MET A 1 7.34 -6.24 10.07
C MET A 1 6.26 -5.59 9.23
N LEU A 2 6.49 -4.35 8.89
CA LEU A 2 5.49 -3.61 8.16
C LEU A 2 5.12 -4.25 6.84
N GLY A 3 6.08 -4.82 6.14
CA GLY A 3 5.78 -5.45 4.86
C GLY A 3 4.81 -6.62 4.99
N ASN A 4 4.98 -7.41 6.06
CA ASN A 4 4.06 -8.52 6.29
C ASN A 4 2.68 -8.03 6.65
N GLU A 5 2.61 -6.94 7.42
CA GLU A 5 1.32 -6.40 7.79
C GLU A 5 0.59 -5.86 6.58
N MET A 6 1.32 -5.23 5.67
CA MET A 6 0.70 -4.71 4.48
C MET A 6 0.16 -5.84 3.60
N ALA A 7 0.93 -6.91 3.43
CA ALA A 7 0.46 -8.03 2.63
C ALA A 7 -0.80 -8.64 3.25
N THR A 8 -0.82 -8.75 4.57
CA THR A 8 -1.99 -9.27 5.27
C THR A 8 -3.19 -8.37 5.07
N TRP A 9 -2.97 -7.07 5.14
CA TRP A 9 -4.06 -6.12 4.97
C TRP A 9 -4.66 -6.21 3.57
N LEU A 10 -3.80 -6.27 2.56
CA LEU A 10 -4.28 -6.38 1.19
C LEU A 10 -5.08 -7.65 0.98
N ASP A 11 -4.61 -8.74 1.55
CA ASP A 11 -5.31 -10.00 1.45
C ASP A 11 -6.68 -9.91 2.10
N ARG A 12 -6.74 -9.27 3.25
CA ARG A 12 -8.00 -9.12 3.95
C ARG A 12 -8.98 -8.25 3.21
N SER A 13 -8.49 -7.20 2.57
CA SER A 13 -9.37 -6.29 1.85
C SER A 13 -9.92 -6.92 0.59
N ARG A 14 -9.28 -7.95 0.10
CA ARG A 14 -9.66 -8.66 -1.11
C ARG A 14 -9.59 -7.82 -2.35
N ALA A 15 -8.95 -6.67 -2.26
CA ALA A 15 -8.85 -5.78 -3.41
C ALA A 15 -7.98 -6.39 -4.50
N PHE A 16 -6.94 -7.13 -4.09
CA PHE A 16 -6.01 -7.71 -5.05
C PHE A 16 -5.84 -9.20 -4.79
N LYS A 17 -6.94 -9.85 -4.55
CA LYS A 17 -6.90 -11.25 -4.16
C LYS A 17 -6.13 -12.11 -5.14
N SER A 18 -6.37 -11.92 -6.42
CA SER A 18 -5.71 -12.72 -7.42
C SER A 18 -4.23 -12.39 -7.55
N VAL A 19 -3.83 -11.21 -7.09
CA VAL A 19 -2.43 -10.80 -7.16
C VAL A 19 -1.62 -11.42 -6.04
N THR A 20 -2.24 -11.59 -4.89
CA THR A 20 -1.52 -11.97 -3.68
C THR A 20 -1.70 -13.43 -3.30
N GLN A 21 -2.24 -14.24 -4.16
CA GLN A 21 -2.48 -15.65 -3.84
C GLN A 21 -1.36 -16.52 -4.34
N PRO A 22 -0.32 -16.72 -3.55
CA PRO A 22 0.73 -17.64 -3.96
C PRO A 22 0.18 -19.06 -3.91
N GLY A 23 0.70 -19.90 -4.75
CA GLY A 23 0.25 -21.27 -4.76
C GLY A 23 -1.02 -21.52 -5.55
N SER A 24 -1.58 -20.50 -6.13
CA SER A 24 -2.73 -20.68 -7.00
C SER A 24 -2.31 -21.47 -8.21
N THR A 25 -3.18 -22.34 -8.69
CA THR A 25 -2.88 -23.09 -9.91
C THR A 25 -2.93 -22.20 -11.13
N GLN A 26 -3.61 -21.07 -11.02
CA GLN A 26 -3.65 -20.11 -12.11
C GLN A 26 -2.58 -19.06 -11.91
N SER A 27 -1.89 -18.73 -12.96
CA SER A 27 -0.90 -17.65 -12.90
C SER A 27 -1.62 -16.36 -12.61
N ALA A 28 -1.06 -15.59 -11.69
CA ALA A 28 -1.57 -14.26 -11.45
C ALA A 28 -1.27 -13.40 -12.67
N ARG A 29 -2.29 -12.71 -13.16
CA ARG A 29 -2.08 -11.79 -14.26
C ARG A 29 -1.41 -10.51 -13.81
N TYR A 30 -1.72 -10.07 -12.61
CA TYR A 30 -1.19 -8.84 -12.09
C TYR A 30 -0.36 -9.12 -10.86
N VAL A 31 0.72 -8.37 -10.73
CA VAL A 31 1.59 -8.47 -9.56
C VAL A 31 1.75 -7.07 -9.00
N LEU A 32 1.47 -6.93 -7.71
CA LEU A 32 1.62 -5.67 -7.02
C LEU A 32 2.90 -5.71 -6.20
N GLU A 33 3.78 -4.74 -6.46
CA GLU A 33 4.98 -4.56 -5.65
C GLU A 33 4.82 -3.29 -4.84
N ALA A 34 5.04 -3.40 -3.55
CA ALA A 34 4.95 -2.27 -2.66
C ALA A 34 6.25 -2.15 -1.89
N THR A 35 6.84 -0.97 -1.94
CA THR A 35 8.11 -0.69 -1.28
C THR A 35 7.90 0.41 -0.27
N VAL A 36 8.31 0.16 0.98
CA VAL A 36 8.23 1.18 2.01
C VAL A 36 9.42 2.11 1.82
N ILE A 37 9.12 3.37 1.50
CA ILE A 37 10.13 4.38 1.27
C ILE A 37 10.49 5.08 2.57
N GLU A 38 9.48 5.42 3.38
CA GLU A 38 9.69 6.09 4.65
C GLU A 38 8.79 5.47 5.69
N LEU A 39 9.35 5.29 6.88
CA LEU A 39 8.59 4.80 8.03
C LEU A 39 9.29 5.30 9.28
N TYR A 40 8.77 6.34 9.90
CA TYR A 40 9.39 6.86 11.11
C TYR A 40 8.41 7.72 11.89
N GLY A 41 8.77 7.95 13.16
CA GLY A 41 8.03 8.90 13.98
C GLY A 41 8.76 10.24 13.97
N ASP A 42 8.01 11.29 13.72
CA ASP A 42 8.56 12.64 13.73
C ASP A 42 8.24 13.24 15.10
N PHE A 43 9.24 13.25 15.96
CA PHE A 43 9.08 13.75 17.32
C PHE A 43 9.91 15.01 17.55
N ARG A 44 10.12 15.79 16.51
CA ARG A 44 10.93 16.99 16.64
C ARG A 44 10.31 17.97 17.61
N PRO A 45 11.14 18.63 18.45
CA PRO A 45 10.60 19.62 19.39
C PRO A 45 9.89 20.75 18.65
N GLY A 46 8.82 21.25 19.25
CA GLY A 46 8.10 22.38 18.68
C GLY A 46 7.17 22.01 17.55
N LYS A 47 7.06 20.76 17.21
CA LYS A 47 6.14 20.31 16.18
C LYS A 47 5.24 19.23 16.73
N GLN A 48 4.07 19.11 16.14
CA GLN A 48 3.17 18.04 16.53
C GLN A 48 3.78 16.70 16.16
N PRO A 49 3.84 15.76 17.10
CA PRO A 49 4.33 14.42 16.75
C PRO A 49 3.49 13.80 15.66
N ALA A 50 4.11 13.02 14.83
CA ALA A 50 3.41 12.39 13.72
C ALA A 50 4.06 11.08 13.35
N ALA A 51 3.25 10.17 12.83
CA ALA A 51 3.73 8.96 12.18
C ALA A 51 3.83 9.27 10.69
N VAL A 52 4.99 8.98 10.12
CA VAL A 52 5.25 9.27 8.71
C VAL A 52 5.44 7.96 7.97
N VAL A 53 4.65 7.74 6.93
CA VAL A 53 4.72 6.54 6.12
C VAL A 53 4.64 6.94 4.66
N LYS A 54 5.50 6.35 3.84
CA LYS A 54 5.48 6.59 2.40
C LYS A 54 5.74 5.26 1.72
N ILE A 55 4.90 4.92 0.74
CA ILE A 55 4.98 3.64 0.07
C ILE A 55 4.90 3.88 -1.43
N GLN A 56 5.78 3.21 -2.16
CA GLN A 56 5.74 3.20 -3.61
C GLN A 56 5.05 1.93 -4.07
N PHE A 57 4.09 2.08 -4.97
CA PHE A 57 3.35 0.96 -5.54
C PHE A 57 3.66 0.84 -7.01
N VAL A 58 3.89 -0.39 -7.46
CA VAL A 58 4.06 -0.70 -8.87
C VAL A 58 3.17 -1.89 -9.16
N LEU A 59 2.26 -1.72 -10.11
CA LEU A 59 1.37 -2.80 -10.51
C LEU A 59 1.77 -3.24 -11.90
N LEU A 60 2.06 -4.53 -12.04
CA LEU A 60 2.56 -5.10 -13.28
C LEU A 60 1.51 -6.02 -13.88
N ASP A 61 1.43 -6.00 -15.19
CA ASP A 61 0.54 -6.88 -15.96
C ASP A 61 1.41 -7.90 -16.68
N TYR A 62 1.19 -9.16 -16.37
CA TYR A 62 1.93 -10.27 -16.95
C TYR A 62 1.15 -11.02 -18.02
N SER A 63 0.14 -10.40 -18.58
CA SER A 63 -0.67 -11.09 -19.59
C SER A 63 0.02 -11.20 -20.93
N GLY A 64 1.04 -10.39 -21.18
CA GLY A 64 1.74 -10.43 -22.44
C GLY A 64 3.04 -11.20 -22.35
N THR A 65 3.83 -11.11 -23.40
CA THR A 65 5.13 -11.78 -23.45
C THR A 65 6.07 -11.20 -22.38
N LEU A 66 6.02 -9.89 -22.20
CA LEU A 66 6.82 -9.22 -21.20
C LEU A 66 5.90 -8.51 -20.24
N PRO A 67 6.31 -8.40 -18.97
CA PRO A 67 5.49 -7.66 -18.03
C PRO A 67 5.47 -6.17 -18.39
N SER A 68 4.34 -5.54 -18.14
CA SER A 68 4.22 -4.11 -18.37
C SER A 68 3.69 -3.43 -17.11
N VAL A 69 4.13 -2.20 -16.91
CA VAL A 69 3.70 -1.42 -15.74
C VAL A 69 2.37 -0.76 -16.08
N VAL A 70 1.34 -1.07 -15.30
CA VAL A 70 0.04 -0.45 -15.52
C VAL A 70 -0.28 0.61 -14.49
N TYR A 71 0.47 0.66 -13.41
CA TYR A 71 0.36 1.72 -12.42
C TYR A 71 1.68 1.85 -11.69
N GLU A 72 2.07 3.09 -11.45
CA GLU A 72 3.23 3.36 -10.62
C GLU A 72 2.98 4.67 -9.90
N GLY A 73 3.15 4.67 -8.59
CA GLY A 73 2.94 5.89 -7.83
C GLY A 73 3.42 5.72 -6.40
N THR A 74 3.63 6.86 -5.75
CA THR A 74 4.07 6.90 -4.37
C THR A 74 3.06 7.67 -3.57
N ILE A 75 2.64 7.10 -2.44
CA ILE A 75 1.65 7.71 -1.59
C ILE A 75 2.23 7.82 -0.20
N GLY A 76 2.14 9.00 0.39
CA GLY A 76 2.63 9.24 1.73
C GLY A 76 1.55 9.79 2.63
N ARG A 77 1.74 9.59 3.92
CA ARG A 77 0.84 10.12 4.94
C ARG A 77 1.64 10.56 6.13
N ARG A 78 1.19 11.66 6.70
CA ARG A 78 1.70 12.15 7.97
C ARG A 78 0.53 12.15 8.92
N GLU A 79 0.53 11.20 9.84
CA GLU A 79 -0.59 11.03 10.76
C GLU A 79 -0.25 11.73 12.07
N PRO A 80 -0.97 12.80 12.45
CA PRO A 80 -0.69 13.47 13.70
C PRO A 80 -0.96 12.57 14.90
N LEU A 81 -0.12 12.67 15.90
CA LEU A 81 -0.25 11.88 17.12
C LEU A 81 -0.55 12.79 18.29
N GLU A 82 -1.30 12.29 19.25
CA GLU A 82 -1.62 13.05 20.45
C GLU A 82 -0.37 13.41 21.22
N ARG A 83 0.58 12.47 21.27
CA ARG A 83 1.84 12.71 21.96
C ARG A 83 2.88 11.73 21.45
N ALA A 84 4.12 12.00 21.79
CA ALA A 84 5.24 11.17 21.40
C ALA A 84 5.30 9.94 22.33
N SER A 85 4.74 8.83 21.89
CA SER A 85 4.67 7.62 22.67
C SER A 85 4.75 6.43 21.71
N PRO A 86 5.49 5.37 22.09
CA PRO A 86 5.58 4.21 21.19
C PRO A 86 4.23 3.60 20.86
N ASP A 87 3.35 3.48 21.83
CA ASP A 87 2.04 2.89 21.57
C ASP A 87 1.23 3.71 20.59
N ILE A 88 1.27 5.03 20.78
CA ILE A 88 0.52 5.91 19.90
C ILE A 88 1.14 5.93 18.52
N LEU A 89 2.46 5.84 18.45
CA LEU A 89 3.15 5.78 17.16
C LEU A 89 2.73 4.55 16.37
N VAL A 90 2.67 3.40 17.02
CA VAL A 90 2.28 2.17 16.34
C VAL A 90 0.86 2.29 15.80
N ARG A 91 -0.04 2.87 16.58
CA ARG A 91 -1.40 3.08 16.09
C ARG A 91 -1.44 4.06 14.93
N GLY A 92 -0.59 5.09 15.00
CA GLY A 92 -0.50 6.05 13.93
C GLY A 92 -0.02 5.42 12.64
N TYR A 93 0.95 4.50 12.71
CA TYR A 93 1.36 3.78 11.53
C TYR A 93 0.19 3.01 10.93
N GLY A 94 -0.61 2.35 11.76
CA GLY A 94 -1.74 1.60 11.27
C GLY A 94 -2.75 2.49 10.56
N THR A 95 -3.04 3.65 11.14
CA THR A 95 -3.96 4.59 10.53
C THR A 95 -3.41 5.11 9.21
N ALA A 96 -2.13 5.51 9.21
CA ALA A 96 -1.52 6.03 7.99
C ALA A 96 -1.52 4.97 6.89
N LEU A 97 -1.17 3.75 7.25
CA LEU A 97 -1.13 2.66 6.29
C LEU A 97 -2.50 2.40 5.69
N SER A 98 -3.52 2.37 6.54
CA SER A 98 -4.88 2.15 6.08
C SER A 98 -5.31 3.23 5.10
N GLU A 99 -4.97 4.49 5.39
CA GLU A 99 -5.31 5.59 4.51
C GLU A 99 -4.57 5.52 3.19
N ILE A 100 -3.29 5.13 3.25
CA ILE A 100 -2.50 4.98 2.03
C ILE A 100 -3.10 3.91 1.14
N LEU A 101 -3.46 2.77 1.72
CA LEU A 101 -4.02 1.69 0.92
C LEU A 101 -5.39 2.05 0.36
N SER A 102 -6.19 2.77 1.13
CA SER A 102 -7.48 3.23 0.62
C SER A 102 -7.31 4.18 -0.55
N GLN A 103 -6.33 5.08 -0.44
CA GLN A 103 -6.07 6.00 -1.53
C GLN A 103 -5.57 5.27 -2.76
N PHE A 104 -4.70 4.26 -2.57
CA PHE A 104 -4.19 3.48 -3.68
C PHE A 104 -5.34 2.81 -4.43
N VAL A 105 -6.26 2.18 -3.70
CA VAL A 105 -7.39 1.52 -4.32
C VAL A 105 -8.27 2.53 -5.07
N SER A 106 -8.45 3.69 -4.45
CA SER A 106 -9.25 4.74 -5.08
C SER A 106 -8.60 5.23 -6.37
N GLU A 107 -7.29 5.37 -6.38
CA GLU A 107 -6.59 5.82 -7.57
C GLU A 107 -6.66 4.81 -8.69
N LEU A 108 -6.61 3.53 -8.36
CA LEU A 108 -6.79 2.50 -9.38
C LEU A 108 -8.16 2.63 -10.02
N GLY A 109 -9.19 2.84 -9.21
CA GLY A 109 -10.53 3.00 -9.73
C GLY A 109 -10.68 4.23 -10.59
N ALA A 110 -10.09 5.34 -10.13
CA ALA A 110 -10.19 6.59 -10.86
C ALA A 110 -9.50 6.52 -12.21
N ARG A 111 -8.42 5.79 -12.29
CA ARG A 111 -7.71 5.62 -13.56
C ARG A 111 -8.38 4.64 -14.47
N LYS A 112 -9.39 3.97 -13.95
CA LYS A 112 -10.10 2.98 -14.74
C LYS A 112 -9.15 1.96 -15.31
N ILE A 113 -8.30 1.46 -14.45
CA ILE A 113 -7.35 0.42 -14.82
C ILE A 113 -8.10 -0.72 -15.46
N ARG A 114 -7.54 -1.27 -16.50
CA ARG A 114 -8.23 -2.29 -17.29
C ARG A 114 -8.47 -3.58 -16.55
N LEU A 115 -8.11 -3.66 -15.31
CA LEU A 115 -8.26 -4.88 -14.54
C LEU A 115 -9.66 -5.42 -14.60
N LYS A 116 -10.64 -4.55 -14.49
CA LYS A 116 -12.02 -4.99 -14.48
C LYS A 116 -12.56 -5.31 -15.81
N LYS A 117 -11.99 -4.74 -16.82
CA LYS A 117 -12.55 -4.87 -18.14
C LYS A 117 -12.08 -6.07 -18.88
N ARG A 118 -11.21 -6.82 -18.30
CA ARG A 118 -10.58 -7.91 -19.00
C ARG A 118 -11.26 -9.23 -18.79
N ASN A 119 -12.41 -9.22 -18.32
CA ASN A 119 -13.09 -10.48 -18.04
C ASN A 119 -13.64 -11.14 -19.24
#